data_1789cd1e89aa349b7f2d1ea7d247c23b
#
_entry.id   1789cd1e89aa349b7f2d1ea7d247c23b
#
_cell.length_a   1.000
_cell.length_b   1.000
_cell.length_c   1.000
_cell.angle_alpha   90.00
_cell.angle_beta   90.00
_cell.angle_gamma   90.00
#
_symmetry.space_group_name_H-M   'P 1'
#
loop_
_entity.id
_entity.type
_entity.pdbx_description
1 polymer ?
#
loop_
_entity_poly.entity_id
_entity_poly.type
_entity_poly.pdbx_seq_one_letter_code
_entity_poly.pdbx_strand_id
1 'polypeptide(L)'
;MNKVKTMNIALIGYGFVGKTFHAPLIQSVDGLKLAVVSSRDEEKVKRDLPDVLVVATPEEAIQHPDIDLVVIASPNATHAPLATLALNAGKHVVVDKPFTLDMQEARDLIALAQEKQRLLSVFHNRRWDSDFLGIKQVIEQGRIGKVKH
;
A
#
# COMPACT_ATOMS: atom_id res chain seq x y z
N MET A 1 -8.10 -27.23 9.03
CA MET A 1 -7.44 -25.90 8.96
C MET A 1 -7.76 -25.28 7.61
N ASN A 2 -8.57 -24.21 7.59
CA ASN A 2 -8.81 -23.48 6.34
C ASN A 2 -7.48 -22.86 5.90
N LYS A 3 -6.96 -23.28 4.77
CA LYS A 3 -5.82 -22.58 4.14
C LYS A 3 -6.25 -21.14 3.85
N VAL A 4 -5.62 -20.18 4.52
CA VAL A 4 -5.79 -18.77 4.15
C VAL A 4 -5.39 -18.64 2.68
N LYS A 5 -6.31 -18.15 1.85
CA LYS A 5 -6.01 -17.94 0.41
C LYS A 5 -4.89 -16.91 0.33
N THR A 6 -3.77 -17.25 -0.30
CA THR A 6 -2.67 -16.32 -0.53
C THR A 6 -3.13 -15.19 -1.46
N MET A 7 -2.90 -13.95 -1.04
CA MET A 7 -3.17 -12.75 -1.83
C MET A 7 -1.89 -12.31 -2.53
N ASN A 8 -1.92 -12.25 -3.85
CA ASN A 8 -0.79 -11.78 -4.65
C ASN A 8 -0.80 -10.26 -4.77
N ILE A 9 0.35 -9.66 -4.53
CA ILE A 9 0.50 -8.20 -4.42
C ILE A 9 1.43 -7.69 -5.52
N ALA A 10 1.00 -6.61 -6.18
CA ALA A 10 1.86 -5.79 -7.01
C ALA A 10 2.31 -4.54 -6.22
N LEU A 11 3.59 -4.25 -6.19
CA LEU A 11 4.17 -3.04 -5.62
C LEU A 11 4.58 -2.09 -6.75
N ILE A 12 3.97 -0.92 -6.78
CA ILE A 12 4.29 0.14 -7.74
C ILE A 12 5.31 1.09 -7.13
N GLY A 13 6.53 1.03 -7.66
CA GLY A 13 7.65 1.83 -7.18
C GLY A 13 8.53 1.10 -6.15
N TYR A 14 9.82 0.99 -6.46
CA TYR A 14 10.86 0.39 -5.61
C TYR A 14 11.90 1.44 -5.20
N GLY A 15 11.40 2.63 -4.84
CA GLY A 15 12.17 3.70 -4.22
C GLY A 15 12.44 3.40 -2.74
N PHE A 16 12.80 4.44 -1.97
CA PHE A 16 13.08 4.29 -0.54
C PHE A 16 11.90 3.65 0.22
N VAL A 17 10.69 4.15 0.00
CA VAL A 17 9.50 3.68 0.73
C VAL A 17 9.10 2.26 0.31
N GLY A 18 9.07 1.98 -0.99
CA GLY A 18 8.75 0.64 -1.50
C GLY A 18 9.72 -0.42 -0.98
N LYS A 19 11.04 -0.13 -1.04
CA LYS A 19 12.10 -1.04 -0.58
C LYS A 19 12.12 -1.20 0.94
N THR A 20 11.99 -0.08 1.69
CA THR A 20 12.28 -0.07 3.14
C THR A 20 11.06 -0.43 3.99
N PHE A 21 9.86 -0.06 3.52
CA PHE A 21 8.64 -0.28 4.29
C PHE A 21 7.73 -1.32 3.65
N HIS A 22 7.27 -1.09 2.41
CA HIS A 22 6.22 -1.95 1.83
C HIS A 22 6.69 -3.37 1.54
N ALA A 23 7.82 -3.56 0.87
CA ALA A 23 8.29 -4.90 0.51
C ALA A 23 8.54 -5.79 1.74
N PRO A 24 9.28 -5.35 2.80
CA PRO A 24 9.48 -6.15 3.99
C PRO A 24 8.18 -6.45 4.75
N LEU A 25 7.27 -5.48 4.85
CA LEU A 25 5.97 -5.67 5.52
C LEU A 25 5.12 -6.71 4.79
N ILE A 26 5.04 -6.64 3.47
CA ILE A 26 4.30 -7.61 2.66
C ILE A 26 4.86 -9.02 2.88
N GLN A 27 6.19 -9.16 2.87
CA GLN A 27 6.86 -10.45 3.05
C GLN A 27 6.74 -11.02 4.47
N SER A 28 6.51 -10.16 5.48
CA SER A 28 6.41 -10.57 6.89
C SER A 28 5.02 -11.07 7.30
N VAL A 29 4.00 -10.90 6.45
CA VAL A 29 2.61 -11.25 6.77
C VAL A 29 2.23 -12.55 6.07
N ASP A 30 1.85 -13.56 6.86
CA ASP A 30 1.37 -14.83 6.33
C ASP A 30 0.11 -14.62 5.46
N GLY A 31 0.11 -15.26 4.29
CA GLY A 31 -0.99 -15.14 3.33
C GLY A 31 -0.83 -13.96 2.35
N LEU A 32 0.22 -13.14 2.48
CA LEU A 32 0.59 -12.14 1.47
C LEU A 32 1.80 -12.61 0.68
N LYS A 33 1.80 -12.36 -0.64
CA LYS A 33 2.91 -12.67 -1.54
C LYS A 33 3.21 -11.47 -2.42
N LEU A 34 4.40 -10.90 -2.30
CA LEU A 34 4.89 -9.91 -3.26
C LEU A 34 5.23 -10.64 -4.57
N ALA A 35 4.33 -10.54 -5.54
CA ALA A 35 4.43 -11.28 -6.80
C ALA A 35 5.03 -10.44 -7.93
N VAL A 36 4.70 -9.15 -7.98
CA VAL A 36 5.13 -8.23 -9.03
C VAL A 36 5.65 -6.94 -8.44
N VAL A 37 6.73 -6.40 -8.99
CA VAL A 37 7.23 -5.05 -8.70
C VAL A 37 7.33 -4.25 -10.00
N SER A 38 6.71 -3.09 -10.06
CA SER A 38 6.94 -2.14 -11.14
C SER A 38 8.12 -1.24 -10.81
N SER A 39 9.18 -1.33 -11.60
CA SER A 39 10.40 -0.53 -11.44
C SER A 39 11.13 -0.39 -12.76
N ARG A 40 11.71 0.80 -13.01
CA ARG A 40 12.62 1.02 -14.15
C ARG A 40 14.02 0.47 -13.92
N ASP A 41 14.34 0.09 -12.70
CA ASP A 41 15.63 -0.47 -12.30
C ASP A 41 15.41 -1.93 -11.82
N GLU A 42 15.39 -2.86 -12.77
CA GLU A 42 15.21 -4.28 -12.52
C GLU A 42 16.34 -4.86 -11.68
N GLU A 43 17.59 -4.48 -11.96
CA GLU A 43 18.77 -5.01 -11.24
C GLU A 43 18.69 -4.68 -9.74
N LYS A 44 18.26 -3.48 -9.41
CA LYS A 44 18.05 -3.06 -8.02
C LYS A 44 16.98 -3.93 -7.33
N VAL A 45 15.88 -4.22 -8.00
CA VAL A 45 14.83 -5.06 -7.44
C VAL A 45 15.32 -6.48 -7.28
N LYS A 46 15.91 -7.07 -8.32
CA LYS A 46 16.38 -8.47 -8.34
C LYS A 46 17.48 -8.76 -7.33
N ARG A 47 18.29 -7.77 -6.98
CA ARG A 47 19.31 -7.90 -5.92
C ARG A 47 18.70 -8.20 -4.56
N ASP A 48 17.57 -7.57 -4.25
CA ASP A 48 16.90 -7.72 -2.97
C ASP A 48 15.80 -8.81 -3.00
N LEU A 49 15.17 -8.99 -4.17
CA LEU A 49 13.99 -9.81 -4.42
C LEU A 49 14.18 -10.66 -5.69
N PRO A 50 15.04 -11.68 -5.67
CA PRO A 50 15.43 -12.43 -6.88
C PRO A 50 14.24 -13.12 -7.57
N ASP A 51 13.25 -13.57 -6.80
CA ASP A 51 12.13 -14.39 -7.31
C ASP A 51 10.91 -13.56 -7.73
N VAL A 52 10.91 -12.23 -7.51
CA VAL A 52 9.79 -11.37 -7.85
C VAL A 52 9.80 -11.04 -9.35
N LEU A 53 8.65 -11.08 -10.00
CA LEU A 53 8.51 -10.57 -11.36
C LEU A 53 8.68 -9.05 -11.37
N VAL A 54 9.58 -8.55 -12.21
CA VAL A 54 9.76 -7.11 -12.40
C VAL A 54 9.18 -6.71 -13.75
N VAL A 55 8.38 -5.64 -13.74
CA VAL A 55 7.79 -5.05 -14.95
C VAL A 55 8.16 -3.58 -15.05
N ALA A 56 8.23 -3.05 -16.27
CA ALA A 56 8.72 -1.71 -16.52
C ALA A 56 7.71 -0.63 -16.12
N THR A 57 6.42 -0.90 -16.30
CA THR A 57 5.35 0.09 -16.11
C THR A 57 4.38 -0.29 -14.99
N PRO A 58 3.78 0.69 -14.31
CA PRO A 58 2.72 0.45 -13.34
C PRO A 58 1.51 -0.26 -13.95
N GLU A 59 1.17 0.06 -15.18
CA GLU A 59 0.03 -0.49 -15.92
C GLU A 59 0.18 -2.00 -16.11
N GLU A 60 1.36 -2.47 -16.49
CA GLU A 60 1.66 -3.90 -16.62
C GLU A 60 1.46 -4.64 -15.30
N ALA A 61 1.93 -4.05 -14.19
CA ALA A 61 1.77 -4.64 -12.86
C ALA A 61 0.30 -4.70 -12.43
N ILE A 62 -0.46 -3.62 -12.67
CA ILE A 62 -1.88 -3.51 -12.30
C ILE A 62 -2.74 -4.50 -13.11
N GLN A 63 -2.47 -4.63 -14.40
CA GLN A 63 -3.24 -5.50 -15.30
C GLN A 63 -2.85 -6.97 -15.22
N HIS A 64 -1.80 -7.32 -14.47
CA HIS A 64 -1.39 -8.71 -14.33
C HIS A 64 -2.54 -9.55 -13.74
N PRO A 65 -2.92 -10.67 -14.38
CA PRO A 65 -4.15 -11.41 -14.03
C PRO A 65 -4.13 -11.98 -12.63
N ASP A 66 -2.96 -12.38 -12.14
CA ASP A 66 -2.80 -13.05 -10.85
C ASP A 66 -2.72 -12.10 -9.66
N ILE A 67 -2.80 -10.79 -9.87
CA ILE A 67 -2.72 -9.79 -8.78
C ILE A 67 -4.10 -9.56 -8.16
N ASP A 68 -4.15 -9.61 -6.85
CA ASP A 68 -5.34 -9.32 -6.04
C ASP A 68 -5.31 -7.89 -5.46
N LEU A 69 -4.13 -7.39 -5.09
CA LEU A 69 -3.95 -6.10 -4.43
C LEU A 69 -2.76 -5.33 -5.01
N VAL A 70 -2.94 -4.04 -5.19
CA VAL A 70 -1.90 -3.11 -5.66
C VAL A 70 -1.49 -2.18 -4.52
N VAL A 71 -0.19 -2.09 -4.25
CA VAL A 71 0.41 -1.13 -3.33
C VAL A 71 1.10 -0.04 -4.12
N ILE A 72 0.69 1.21 -3.95
CA ILE A 72 1.19 2.37 -4.68
C ILE A 72 2.16 3.15 -3.80
N ALA A 73 3.46 3.07 -4.12
CA ALA A 73 4.58 3.74 -3.44
C ALA A 73 5.41 4.57 -4.45
N SER A 74 4.72 5.17 -5.40
CA SER A 74 5.24 6.00 -6.47
C SER A 74 5.18 7.51 -6.11
N PRO A 75 5.63 8.43 -6.97
CA PRO A 75 5.49 9.87 -6.71
C PRO A 75 4.03 10.31 -6.50
N ASN A 76 3.82 11.26 -5.59
CA ASN A 76 2.50 11.69 -5.10
C ASN A 76 1.49 12.01 -6.22
N ALA A 77 1.93 12.66 -7.29
CA ALA A 77 1.06 13.02 -8.43
C ALA A 77 0.50 11.81 -9.19
N THR A 78 1.06 10.61 -8.96
CA THR A 78 0.62 9.38 -9.62
C THR A 78 -0.33 8.55 -8.75
N HIS A 79 -0.54 8.94 -7.50
CA HIS A 79 -1.36 8.16 -6.56
C HIS A 79 -2.81 8.01 -7.03
N ALA A 80 -3.48 9.12 -7.30
CA ALA A 80 -4.88 9.10 -7.72
C ALA A 80 -5.09 8.40 -9.07
N PRO A 81 -4.34 8.72 -10.15
CA PRO A 81 -4.50 8.01 -11.43
C PRO A 81 -4.24 6.51 -11.34
N LEU A 82 -3.19 6.08 -10.63
CA LEU A 82 -2.88 4.65 -10.49
C LEU A 82 -3.90 3.92 -9.61
N ALA A 83 -4.39 4.55 -8.53
CA ALA A 83 -5.43 3.98 -7.70
C ALA A 83 -6.74 3.80 -8.49
N THR A 84 -7.10 4.80 -9.31
CA THR A 84 -8.26 4.72 -10.22
C THR A 84 -8.12 3.56 -11.20
N LEU A 85 -6.94 3.42 -11.81
CA LEU A 85 -6.66 2.33 -12.75
C LEU A 85 -6.79 0.96 -12.06
N ALA A 86 -6.20 0.82 -10.87
CA ALA A 86 -6.22 -0.43 -10.11
C ALA A 86 -7.64 -0.83 -9.65
N LEU A 87 -8.42 0.13 -9.14
CA LEU A 87 -9.82 -0.10 -8.77
C LEU A 87 -10.68 -0.52 -9.98
N ASN A 88 -10.50 0.14 -11.12
CA ASN A 88 -11.20 -0.22 -12.36
C ASN A 88 -10.78 -1.60 -12.90
N ALA A 89 -9.52 -2.01 -12.67
CA ALA A 89 -9.05 -3.36 -12.95
C ALA A 89 -9.55 -4.41 -11.92
N GLY A 90 -10.39 -4.01 -10.97
CA GLY A 90 -10.95 -4.89 -9.95
C GLY A 90 -9.96 -5.30 -8.87
N LYS A 91 -8.89 -4.55 -8.65
CA LYS A 91 -7.89 -4.83 -7.62
C LYS A 91 -8.20 -4.08 -6.32
N HIS A 92 -7.82 -4.66 -5.18
CA HIS A 92 -7.71 -3.91 -3.92
C HIS A 92 -6.54 -2.94 -4.00
N VAL A 93 -6.57 -1.84 -3.22
CA VAL A 93 -5.55 -0.80 -3.31
C VAL A 93 -5.09 -0.33 -1.93
N VAL A 94 -3.78 -0.23 -1.77
CA VAL A 94 -3.13 0.53 -0.70
C VAL A 94 -2.33 1.66 -1.33
N VAL A 95 -2.56 2.89 -0.88
CA VAL A 95 -1.85 4.08 -1.37
C VAL A 95 -0.95 4.62 -0.26
N ASP A 96 0.29 4.98 -0.60
CA ASP A 96 1.16 5.69 0.34
C ASP A 96 0.64 7.11 0.62
N LYS A 97 1.18 7.73 1.64
CA LYS A 97 0.84 9.11 2.01
C LYS A 97 1.67 10.12 1.16
N PRO A 98 1.14 11.28 0.85
CA PRO A 98 -0.27 11.67 1.02
C PRO A 98 -1.19 10.86 0.11
N PHE A 99 -2.42 10.61 0.54
CA PHE A 99 -3.39 9.81 -0.22
C PHE A 99 -3.60 10.35 -1.63
N THR A 100 -3.95 11.64 -1.71
CA THR A 100 -4.12 12.40 -2.95
C THR A 100 -3.57 13.82 -2.75
N LEU A 101 -3.44 14.58 -3.82
CA LEU A 101 -3.07 16.00 -3.76
C LEU A 101 -4.28 16.92 -3.73
N ASP A 102 -5.45 16.42 -4.06
CA ASP A 102 -6.72 17.14 -4.09
C ASP A 102 -7.81 16.38 -3.33
N MET A 103 -8.72 17.12 -2.67
CA MET A 103 -9.79 16.54 -1.88
C MET A 103 -10.86 15.89 -2.75
N GLN A 104 -11.09 16.39 -3.96
CA GLN A 104 -12.06 15.81 -4.87
C GLN A 104 -11.58 14.44 -5.37
N GLU A 105 -10.30 14.32 -5.72
CA GLU A 105 -9.68 13.03 -6.06
C GLU A 105 -9.89 11.99 -4.94
N ALA A 106 -9.70 12.41 -3.68
CA ALA A 106 -9.92 11.52 -2.54
C ALA A 106 -11.36 11.02 -2.44
N ARG A 107 -12.34 11.90 -2.63
CA ARG A 107 -13.76 11.55 -2.61
C ARG A 107 -14.13 10.62 -3.76
N ASP A 108 -13.62 10.90 -4.95
CA ASP A 108 -13.88 10.11 -6.15
C ASP A 108 -13.31 8.70 -6.02
N LEU A 109 -12.11 8.56 -5.47
CA LEU A 109 -11.50 7.26 -5.21
C LEU A 109 -12.28 6.45 -4.17
N ILE A 110 -12.77 7.10 -3.11
CA ILE A 110 -13.59 6.43 -2.08
C ILE A 110 -14.90 5.93 -2.72
N ALA A 111 -15.57 6.77 -3.51
CA ALA A 111 -16.80 6.39 -4.21
C ALA A 111 -16.55 5.24 -5.20
N LEU A 112 -15.47 5.32 -5.98
CA LEU A 112 -15.09 4.28 -6.92
C LEU A 112 -14.79 2.95 -6.21
N ALA A 113 -14.07 2.97 -5.09
CA ALA A 113 -13.77 1.77 -4.33
C ALA A 113 -15.06 1.09 -3.81
N GLN A 114 -16.03 1.88 -3.35
CA GLN A 114 -17.35 1.39 -2.94
C GLN A 114 -18.12 0.79 -4.12
N GLU A 115 -18.17 1.49 -5.26
CA GLU A 115 -18.82 1.00 -6.50
C GLU A 115 -18.23 -0.35 -6.94
N LYS A 116 -16.90 -0.45 -6.97
CA LYS A 116 -16.19 -1.67 -7.39
C LYS A 116 -16.16 -2.75 -6.31
N GLN A 117 -16.65 -2.49 -5.11
CA GLN A 117 -16.56 -3.40 -3.96
C GLN A 117 -15.12 -3.85 -3.69
N ARG A 118 -14.17 -2.90 -3.71
CA ARG A 118 -12.76 -3.13 -3.43
C ARG A 118 -12.31 -2.37 -2.21
N LEU A 119 -11.35 -2.95 -1.49
CA LEU A 119 -10.71 -2.26 -0.36
C LEU A 119 -9.81 -1.16 -0.90
N LEU A 120 -9.91 0.01 -0.28
CA LEU A 120 -9.02 1.13 -0.46
C LEU A 120 -8.48 1.56 0.89
N SER A 121 -7.19 1.56 1.07
CA SER A 121 -6.52 1.93 2.31
C SER A 121 -5.39 2.90 2.06
N VAL A 122 -5.13 3.78 3.03
CA VAL A 122 -4.00 4.70 3.01
C VAL A 122 -2.97 4.27 4.05
N PHE A 123 -1.70 4.24 3.66
CA PHE A 123 -0.62 3.76 4.51
C PHE A 123 -0.21 4.79 5.58
N HIS A 124 -1.05 4.97 6.58
CA HIS A 124 -0.78 5.80 7.75
C HIS A 124 0.03 5.05 8.81
N ASN A 125 1.25 4.62 8.45
CA ASN A 125 2.10 3.76 9.27
C ASN A 125 2.47 4.37 10.64
N ARG A 126 2.56 5.71 10.75
CA ARG A 126 2.89 6.41 11.99
C ARG A 126 1.90 6.18 13.14
N ARG A 127 0.71 5.69 12.83
CA ARG A 127 -0.28 5.27 13.86
C ARG A 127 0.21 4.12 14.74
N TRP A 128 1.24 3.41 14.31
CA TRP A 128 1.79 2.22 14.96
C TRP A 128 3.20 2.44 15.51
N ASP A 129 3.72 3.68 15.42
CA ASP A 129 5.02 4.02 15.98
C ASP A 129 4.99 3.93 17.51
N SER A 130 6.07 3.48 18.09
CA SER A 130 6.18 3.21 19.54
C SER A 130 5.99 4.47 20.40
N ASP A 131 6.42 5.63 19.91
CA ASP A 131 6.24 6.92 20.57
C ASP A 131 4.76 7.31 20.63
N PHE A 132 4.04 7.19 19.50
CA PHE A 132 2.59 7.44 19.44
C PHE A 132 1.81 6.49 20.35
N LEU A 133 2.11 5.19 20.28
CA LEU A 133 1.45 4.19 21.12
C LEU A 133 1.75 4.43 22.62
N GLY A 134 2.98 4.82 22.94
CA GLY A 134 3.37 5.19 24.31
C GLY A 134 2.61 6.39 24.85
N ILE A 135 2.51 7.48 24.07
CA ILE A 135 1.73 8.67 24.43
C ILE A 135 0.25 8.32 24.61
N LYS A 136 -0.32 7.55 23.68
CA LYS A 136 -1.70 7.10 23.76
C LYS A 136 -1.96 6.33 25.06
N GLN A 137 -1.10 5.39 25.41
CA GLN A 137 -1.19 4.62 26.66
C GLN A 137 -1.12 5.52 27.90
N VAL A 138 -0.22 6.50 27.93
CA VAL A 138 -0.08 7.44 29.03
C VAL A 138 -1.36 8.27 29.23
N ILE A 139 -1.98 8.71 28.14
CA ILE A 139 -3.26 9.43 28.14
C ILE A 139 -4.39 8.54 28.67
N GLU A 140 -4.53 7.33 28.12
CA GLU A 140 -5.57 6.36 28.49
C GLU A 140 -5.48 5.94 29.97
N GLN A 141 -4.27 5.87 30.52
CA GLN A 141 -4.03 5.58 31.94
C GLN A 141 -4.27 6.80 32.86
N GLY A 142 -4.59 7.97 32.33
CA GLY A 142 -4.80 9.19 33.09
C GLY A 142 -3.57 9.76 33.77
N ARG A 143 -2.37 9.30 33.42
CA ARG A 143 -1.09 9.65 34.10
C ARG A 143 -0.72 11.13 33.96
N ILE A 144 -1.21 11.80 32.96
CA ILE A 144 -0.98 13.23 32.68
C ILE A 144 -2.24 14.08 32.93
N GLY A 145 -3.26 13.48 33.55
CA GLY A 145 -4.53 14.17 33.79
C GLY A 145 -5.37 14.35 32.51
N LYS A 146 -6.31 15.30 32.57
CA LYS A 146 -7.21 15.56 31.43
C LYS A 146 -6.50 16.42 30.38
N VAL A 147 -6.38 15.90 29.15
CA VAL A 147 -5.86 16.66 28.02
C VAL A 147 -6.83 17.81 27.71
N LYS A 148 -6.30 19.04 27.68
CA LYS A 148 -7.04 20.24 27.26
C LYS A 148 -6.54 20.68 25.90
N HIS A 149 -7.43 21.24 25.09
CA HIS A 149 -7.09 21.85 23.80
C HIS A 149 -6.33 23.15 23.97
#